data_6f7e9add907f87415b4e578a3c5cc3a8
#
_entry.id   6f7e9add907f87415b4e578a3c5cc3a8
#
_cell.length_a   1.000
_cell.length_b   1.000
_cell.length_c   1.000
_cell.angle_alpha   90.00
_cell.angle_beta   90.00
_cell.angle_gamma   90.00
#
_symmetry.space_group_name_H-M   'P 1'
#
loop_
_entity.id
_entity.type
_entity.pdbx_description
1 polymer ?
#
loop_
_entity_poly.entity_id
_entity_poly.type
_entity_poly.pdbx_seq_one_letter_code
_entity_poly.pdbx_strand_id
1 'polypeptide(L)'
;MSKDNRVKLPLDRLPELWPKSLKNVALGAVLHPASISASLTHASDVLKSHDGTLFRLKALFGPQHGYLGQTQDNMIEWGGFTHPLWNIPVYSLYGEHREPTPEMLEGLDALLVDMQDVGARYYTFIWTLYLCMRACE
;
A
#
# COMPACT_ATOMS: atom_id res chain seq x y z
N MET A 1 34.00 15.90 1.89
CA MET A 1 32.83 14.97 1.87
C MET A 1 31.61 15.75 1.43
N SER A 2 31.12 15.52 0.23
CA SER A 2 29.88 16.15 -0.24
C SER A 2 28.72 15.62 0.62
N LYS A 3 28.02 16.50 1.35
CA LYS A 3 26.76 16.14 1.98
C LYS A 3 25.78 15.78 0.87
N ASP A 4 25.29 14.55 0.87
CA ASP A 4 24.20 14.14 0.00
C ASP A 4 22.93 14.94 0.38
N ASN A 5 22.65 15.97 -0.41
CA ASN A 5 21.51 16.88 -0.19
C ASN A 5 20.23 16.40 -0.88
N ARG A 6 20.19 15.15 -1.36
CA ARG A 6 18.97 14.60 -1.98
C ARG A 6 17.89 14.39 -0.92
N VAL A 7 16.66 14.70 -1.30
CA VAL A 7 15.48 14.36 -0.50
C VAL A 7 15.39 12.84 -0.40
N LYS A 8 15.27 12.33 0.82
CA LYS A 8 15.05 10.90 1.10
C LYS A 8 13.60 10.70 1.44
N LEU A 9 12.92 9.88 0.66
CA LEU A 9 11.53 9.51 0.91
C LEU A 9 11.45 8.53 2.10
N PRO A 10 10.33 8.47 2.84
CA PRO A 10 10.15 7.49 3.92
C PRO A 10 10.38 6.06 3.44
N LEU A 11 9.95 5.73 2.22
CA LEU A 11 10.12 4.41 1.62
C LEU A 11 11.61 4.02 1.45
N ASP A 12 12.49 5.00 1.10
CA ASP A 12 13.94 4.78 0.99
C ASP A 12 14.60 4.52 2.35
N ARG A 13 13.92 4.88 3.43
CA ARG A 13 14.39 4.76 4.81
C ARG A 13 13.60 3.75 5.62
N LEU A 14 12.85 2.89 4.95
CA LEU A 14 11.94 1.95 5.61
C LEU A 14 12.59 1.17 6.77
N PRO A 15 13.80 0.57 6.64
CA PRO A 15 14.43 -0.15 7.74
C PRO A 15 14.76 0.73 8.95
N GLU A 16 15.09 2.01 8.71
CA GLU A 16 15.44 2.96 9.78
C GLU A 16 14.19 3.45 10.51
N LEU A 17 13.10 3.63 9.78
CA LEU A 17 11.85 4.21 10.27
C LEU A 17 10.87 3.16 10.79
N TRP A 18 11.09 1.87 10.49
CA TRP A 18 10.18 0.81 10.91
C TRP A 18 10.10 0.71 12.43
N PRO A 19 8.89 0.80 13.02
CA PRO A 19 8.74 0.74 14.46
C PRO A 19 9.19 -0.62 15.01
N LYS A 20 10.05 -0.61 16.02
CA LYS A 20 10.54 -1.87 16.65
C LYS A 20 9.41 -2.70 17.24
N SER A 21 8.33 -2.07 17.67
CA SER A 21 7.11 -2.73 18.17
C SER A 21 6.35 -3.51 17.10
N LEU A 22 6.57 -3.20 15.81
CA LEU A 22 5.93 -3.86 14.67
C LEU A 22 6.84 -4.87 13.98
N LYS A 23 7.84 -5.40 14.67
CA LYS A 23 8.71 -6.43 14.11
C LYS A 23 7.93 -7.74 13.92
N ASN A 24 8.12 -8.36 12.75
CA ASN A 24 7.51 -9.64 12.35
C ASN A 24 5.95 -9.62 12.24
N VAL A 25 5.32 -8.47 12.24
CA VAL A 25 3.86 -8.38 12.05
C VAL A 25 3.45 -8.89 10.67
N ALA A 26 2.23 -9.39 10.57
CA ALA A 26 1.58 -9.67 9.29
C ALA A 26 1.07 -8.35 8.70
N LEU A 27 1.65 -7.92 7.58
CA LEU A 27 1.45 -6.62 6.98
C LEU A 27 0.55 -6.70 5.75
N GLY A 28 -0.50 -5.86 5.72
CA GLY A 28 -1.18 -5.43 4.51
C GLY A 28 -0.62 -4.09 4.03
N ALA A 29 -0.66 -3.82 2.73
CA ALA A 29 -0.22 -2.52 2.21
C ALA A 29 -1.20 -1.96 1.17
N VAL A 30 -1.64 -0.72 1.38
CA VAL A 30 -2.48 0.05 0.45
C VAL A 30 -1.57 0.91 -0.40
N LEU A 31 -1.51 0.62 -1.69
CA LEU A 31 -0.57 1.20 -2.63
C LEU A 31 -1.27 1.59 -3.94
N HIS A 32 -0.67 2.53 -4.67
CA HIS A 32 -1.10 2.93 -6.01
C HIS A 32 0.12 3.14 -6.94
N PRO A 33 -0.07 3.41 -8.23
CA PRO A 33 1.04 3.49 -9.18
C PRO A 33 2.15 4.48 -8.83
N ALA A 34 1.83 5.56 -8.10
CA ALA A 34 2.82 6.55 -7.67
C ALA A 34 3.45 6.25 -6.29
N SER A 35 3.14 5.10 -5.67
CA SER A 35 3.84 4.61 -4.47
C SER A 35 5.21 4.09 -4.88
N ILE A 36 6.18 4.99 -5.02
CA ILE A 36 7.52 4.71 -5.55
C ILE A 36 8.61 5.29 -4.66
N SER A 37 9.77 4.64 -4.65
CA SER A 37 11.00 5.14 -4.03
C SER A 37 11.65 6.24 -4.88
N ALA A 38 12.69 6.89 -4.36
CA ALA A 38 13.49 7.86 -5.11
C ALA A 38 14.22 7.24 -6.33
N SER A 39 14.40 5.92 -6.35
CA SER A 39 14.93 5.17 -7.49
C SER A 39 13.85 4.69 -8.47
N LEU A 40 12.60 5.15 -8.33
CA LEU A 40 11.44 4.75 -9.12
C LEU A 40 11.07 3.25 -8.98
N THR A 41 11.52 2.61 -7.90
CA THR A 41 11.10 1.25 -7.56
C THR A 41 9.73 1.32 -6.88
N HIS A 42 8.76 0.53 -7.33
CA HIS A 42 7.43 0.51 -6.73
C HIS A 42 7.47 0.03 -5.27
N ALA A 43 6.62 0.62 -4.44
CA ALA A 43 6.60 0.33 -2.99
C ALA A 43 6.40 -1.15 -2.69
N SER A 44 5.62 -1.86 -3.48
CA SER A 44 5.42 -3.30 -3.30
C SER A 44 6.72 -4.10 -3.41
N ASP A 45 7.59 -3.76 -4.37
CA ASP A 45 8.89 -4.42 -4.52
C ASP A 45 9.84 -4.07 -3.37
N VAL A 46 9.82 -2.81 -2.92
CA VAL A 46 10.56 -2.39 -1.73
C VAL A 46 10.09 -3.13 -0.50
N LEU A 47 8.77 -3.21 -0.27
CA LEU A 47 8.19 -3.99 0.84
C LEU A 47 8.57 -5.47 0.72
N LYS A 48 8.46 -6.03 -0.48
CA LYS A 48 8.82 -7.45 -0.70
C LYS A 48 10.29 -7.75 -0.40
N SER A 49 11.19 -6.82 -0.68
CA SER A 49 12.61 -6.98 -0.34
C SER A 49 12.90 -7.06 1.16
N HIS A 50 11.97 -6.56 1.99
CA HIS A 50 12.06 -6.61 3.46
C HIS A 50 11.15 -7.67 4.09
N ASP A 51 10.41 -8.41 3.27
CA ASP A 51 9.55 -9.52 3.72
C ASP A 51 10.39 -10.62 4.41
N GLY A 52 9.95 -11.04 5.59
CA GLY A 52 10.67 -11.99 6.42
C GLY A 52 11.80 -11.39 7.27
N THR A 53 12.13 -10.11 7.12
CA THR A 53 13.14 -9.41 7.93
C THR A 53 12.54 -8.35 8.87
N LEU A 54 11.70 -7.47 8.34
CA LEU A 54 11.01 -6.44 9.13
C LEU A 54 9.59 -6.87 9.50
N PHE A 55 8.88 -7.47 8.56
CA PHE A 55 7.49 -7.90 8.64
C PHE A 55 7.27 -9.11 7.73
N ARG A 56 6.03 -9.58 7.65
CA ARG A 56 5.57 -10.59 6.67
C ARG A 56 4.50 -9.95 5.80
N LEU A 57 4.81 -9.69 4.53
CA LEU A 57 3.85 -9.12 3.58
C LEU A 57 2.80 -10.17 3.20
N LYS A 58 1.54 -9.91 3.56
CA LYS A 58 0.44 -10.87 3.43
C LYS A 58 -0.61 -10.47 2.42
N ALA A 59 -0.84 -9.18 2.23
CA ALA A 59 -1.85 -8.68 1.30
C ALA A 59 -1.46 -7.31 0.73
N LEU A 60 -1.95 -7.04 -0.46
CA LEU A 60 -1.91 -5.72 -1.08
C LEU A 60 -3.33 -5.22 -1.32
N PHE A 61 -3.51 -3.91 -1.27
CA PHE A 61 -4.78 -3.23 -1.53
C PHE A 61 -4.53 -2.11 -2.52
N GLY A 62 -5.45 -1.92 -3.46
CA GLY A 62 -5.38 -0.82 -4.41
C GLY A 62 -6.63 0.04 -4.36
N PRO A 63 -6.49 1.38 -4.38
CA PRO A 63 -7.60 2.33 -4.45
C PRO A 63 -8.18 2.42 -5.86
N GLN A 64 -8.90 3.50 -6.16
CA GLN A 64 -9.31 3.84 -7.52
C GLN A 64 -8.10 3.80 -8.48
N HIS A 65 -8.30 3.35 -9.69
CA HIS A 65 -7.32 3.06 -10.72
C HIS A 65 -6.47 1.82 -10.48
N GLY A 66 -6.59 1.19 -9.33
CA GLY A 66 -5.88 -0.03 -9.00
C GLY A 66 -4.48 0.16 -8.44
N TYR A 67 -3.93 -0.91 -8.01
CA TYR A 67 -2.60 -0.99 -7.40
C TYR A 67 -1.46 -0.67 -8.39
N LEU A 68 -1.62 -1.01 -9.67
CA LEU A 68 -0.65 -0.74 -10.75
C LEU A 68 -1.22 0.11 -11.89
N GLY A 69 -2.36 0.78 -11.68
CA GLY A 69 -2.99 1.57 -12.74
C GLY A 69 -3.71 0.73 -13.78
N GLN A 70 -4.32 -0.37 -13.37
CA GLN A 70 -5.02 -1.29 -14.28
C GLN A 70 -6.24 -0.65 -14.97
N THR A 71 -6.84 0.35 -14.34
CA THR A 71 -7.98 1.08 -14.87
C THR A 71 -7.63 2.56 -14.99
N GLN A 72 -7.75 3.10 -16.21
CA GLN A 72 -7.28 4.46 -16.49
C GLN A 72 -8.40 5.49 -16.66
N ASP A 73 -9.64 5.07 -16.68
CA ASP A 73 -10.78 5.96 -16.83
C ASP A 73 -11.48 6.21 -15.49
N ASN A 74 -12.25 7.30 -15.43
CA ASN A 74 -12.99 7.65 -14.22
C ASN A 74 -14.06 6.61 -13.91
N MET A 75 -14.17 6.28 -12.61
CA MET A 75 -15.24 5.45 -12.06
C MET A 75 -15.28 4.00 -12.60
N ILE A 76 -14.22 3.51 -13.23
CA ILE A 76 -14.12 2.09 -13.59
C ILE A 76 -13.73 1.29 -12.37
N GLU A 77 -14.58 0.36 -12.01
CA GLU A 77 -14.32 -0.62 -10.95
C GLU A 77 -13.35 -1.69 -11.43
N TRP A 78 -12.55 -2.23 -10.52
CA TRP A 78 -11.65 -3.34 -10.83
C TRP A 78 -11.79 -4.46 -9.79
N GLY A 79 -11.60 -5.70 -10.24
CA GLY A 79 -11.61 -6.87 -9.39
C GLY A 79 -10.25 -7.12 -8.72
N GLY A 80 -10.27 -7.68 -7.51
CA GLY A 80 -9.05 -8.20 -6.87
C GLY A 80 -8.48 -9.39 -7.63
N PHE A 81 -7.20 -9.71 -7.36
CA PHE A 81 -6.52 -10.86 -7.94
C PHE A 81 -5.45 -11.40 -6.99
N THR A 82 -4.89 -12.56 -7.30
CA THR A 82 -3.71 -13.08 -6.60
C THR A 82 -2.45 -12.63 -7.32
N HIS A 83 -1.51 -12.04 -6.58
CA HIS A 83 -0.25 -11.58 -7.15
C HIS A 83 0.53 -12.75 -7.77
N PRO A 84 0.88 -12.71 -9.08
CA PRO A 84 1.35 -13.89 -9.80
C PRO A 84 2.70 -14.42 -9.30
N LEU A 85 3.57 -13.56 -8.78
CA LEU A 85 4.90 -13.96 -8.32
C LEU A 85 4.94 -14.27 -6.82
N TRP A 86 4.10 -13.63 -6.01
CA TRP A 86 4.19 -13.72 -4.54
C TRP A 86 3.09 -14.54 -3.92
N ASN A 87 2.09 -14.91 -4.72
CA ASN A 87 0.93 -15.69 -4.30
C ASN A 87 0.21 -15.12 -3.06
N ILE A 88 0.12 -13.80 -2.99
CA ILE A 88 -0.63 -13.06 -1.99
C ILE A 88 -1.83 -12.36 -2.64
N PRO A 89 -2.94 -12.13 -1.92
CA PRO A 89 -4.09 -11.43 -2.46
C PRO A 89 -3.77 -9.96 -2.73
N VAL A 90 -4.34 -9.42 -3.81
CA VAL A 90 -4.41 -8.00 -4.14
C VAL A 90 -5.89 -7.63 -4.17
N TYR A 91 -6.34 -6.93 -3.15
CA TYR A 91 -7.73 -6.54 -2.98
C TYR A 91 -8.03 -5.19 -3.62
N SER A 92 -9.17 -5.11 -4.29
CA SER A 92 -9.70 -3.85 -4.79
C SER A 92 -10.46 -3.11 -3.69
N LEU A 93 -10.07 -1.86 -3.46
CA LEU A 93 -10.86 -0.89 -2.68
C LEU A 93 -11.58 0.11 -3.60
N TYR A 94 -11.81 -0.29 -4.85
CA TYR A 94 -12.61 0.46 -5.83
C TYR A 94 -13.34 -0.51 -6.76
N GLY A 95 -14.17 -1.35 -6.17
CA GLY A 95 -14.99 -2.35 -6.81
C GLY A 95 -16.23 -2.61 -5.97
N GLU A 96 -16.52 -3.85 -5.71
CA GLU A 96 -17.61 -4.26 -4.82
C GLU A 96 -17.50 -3.62 -3.43
N HIS A 97 -16.27 -3.49 -2.92
CA HIS A 97 -15.99 -2.89 -1.61
C HIS A 97 -15.16 -1.62 -1.75
N ARG A 98 -15.51 -0.59 -0.97
CA ARG A 98 -14.72 0.66 -0.83
C ARG A 98 -13.96 0.70 0.49
N GLU A 99 -14.32 -0.17 1.40
CA GLU A 99 -13.75 -0.38 2.71
C GLU A 99 -13.25 -1.82 2.79
N PRO A 100 -12.07 -2.07 3.37
CA PRO A 100 -11.63 -3.45 3.62
C PRO A 100 -12.67 -4.22 4.44
N THR A 101 -13.02 -5.41 4.01
CA THR A 101 -13.90 -6.28 4.80
C THR A 101 -13.11 -6.99 5.89
N PRO A 102 -13.78 -7.50 6.94
CA PRO A 102 -13.10 -8.29 7.97
C PRO A 102 -12.29 -9.46 7.40
N GLU A 103 -12.80 -10.11 6.34
CA GLU A 103 -12.12 -11.23 5.68
C GLU A 103 -10.83 -10.79 4.97
N MET A 104 -10.81 -9.57 4.39
CA MET A 104 -9.61 -9.00 3.77
C MET A 104 -8.54 -8.64 4.79
N LEU A 105 -8.95 -8.34 6.03
CA LEU A 105 -8.06 -7.99 7.13
C LEU A 105 -7.70 -9.18 8.01
N GLU A 106 -8.32 -10.34 7.79
CA GLU A 106 -8.08 -11.53 8.60
C GLU A 106 -6.59 -11.92 8.59
N GLY A 107 -6.03 -12.08 9.78
CA GLY A 107 -4.64 -12.45 9.96
C GLY A 107 -3.62 -11.34 9.63
N LEU A 108 -4.06 -10.09 9.45
CA LEU A 108 -3.20 -8.92 9.38
C LEU A 108 -3.08 -8.29 10.79
N ASP A 109 -1.87 -7.88 11.13
CA ASP A 109 -1.58 -7.16 12.39
C ASP A 109 -1.46 -5.65 12.16
N ALA A 110 -1.16 -5.24 10.93
CA ALA A 110 -0.97 -3.84 10.57
C ALA A 110 -1.31 -3.59 9.10
N LEU A 111 -1.74 -2.36 8.80
CA LEU A 111 -1.96 -1.87 7.46
C LEU A 111 -1.06 -0.66 7.21
N LEU A 112 -0.15 -0.77 6.25
CA LEU A 112 0.68 0.33 5.78
C LEU A 112 -0.04 1.03 4.63
N VAL A 113 -0.02 2.35 4.63
CA VAL A 113 -0.60 3.15 3.55
C VAL A 113 0.47 4.04 2.94
N ASP A 114 0.69 3.90 1.64
CA ASP A 114 1.53 4.80 0.84
C ASP A 114 0.71 5.25 -0.37
N MET A 115 0.02 6.38 -0.18
CA MET A 115 -0.79 7.02 -1.21
C MET A 115 -0.54 8.52 -1.14
N GLN A 116 -0.23 9.14 -2.29
CA GLN A 116 -0.13 10.60 -2.38
C GLN A 116 -1.51 11.19 -2.68
N ASP A 117 -2.04 11.95 -1.71
CA ASP A 117 -3.19 12.80 -1.94
C ASP A 117 -2.71 14.18 -2.42
N VAL A 118 -3.35 14.70 -3.48
CA VAL A 118 -2.95 15.99 -4.08
C VAL A 118 -3.72 17.17 -3.50
N GLY A 119 -4.53 16.95 -2.47
CA GLY A 119 -5.33 17.98 -1.82
C GLY A 119 -6.49 18.48 -2.69
N ALA A 120 -6.89 17.76 -3.72
CA ALA A 120 -7.99 18.11 -4.58
C ALA A 120 -9.26 17.35 -4.20
N ARG A 121 -10.37 18.07 -4.08
CA ARG A 121 -11.67 17.52 -3.64
C ARG A 121 -12.14 16.29 -4.43
N TYR A 122 -11.75 16.19 -5.69
CA TYR A 122 -12.19 15.11 -6.57
C TYR A 122 -11.46 13.80 -6.36
N TYR A 123 -10.32 13.82 -5.68
CA TYR A 123 -9.54 12.60 -5.42
C TYR A 123 -10.16 11.78 -4.30
N THR A 124 -10.23 10.47 -4.53
CA THR A 124 -10.88 9.52 -3.62
C THR A 124 -9.92 8.93 -2.58
N PHE A 125 -8.63 9.18 -2.66
CA PHE A 125 -7.60 8.55 -1.83
C PHE A 125 -7.74 8.87 -0.35
N ILE A 126 -8.12 10.09 0.00
CA ILE A 126 -8.39 10.44 1.39
C ILE A 126 -9.56 9.61 1.98
N TRP A 127 -10.56 9.33 1.17
CA TRP A 127 -11.67 8.47 1.58
C TRP A 127 -11.25 7.01 1.71
N THR A 128 -10.40 6.52 0.81
CA THR A 128 -9.81 5.18 0.93
C THR A 128 -9.03 5.05 2.23
N LEU A 129 -8.18 6.05 2.56
CA LEU A 129 -7.46 6.09 3.84
C LEU A 129 -8.41 6.07 5.03
N TYR A 130 -9.43 6.94 5.03
CA TYR A 130 -10.42 6.99 6.13
C TYR A 130 -11.14 5.65 6.32
N LEU A 131 -11.58 5.03 5.23
CA LEU A 131 -12.27 3.74 5.28
C LEU A 131 -11.36 2.61 5.77
N CYS A 132 -10.08 2.63 5.36
CA CYS A 132 -9.09 1.69 5.90
C CYS A 132 -8.87 1.87 7.40
N MET A 133 -8.77 3.12 7.88
CA MET A 133 -8.62 3.39 9.32
C MET A 133 -9.84 2.90 10.11
N ARG A 134 -11.06 3.17 9.61
CA ARG A 134 -12.30 2.71 10.23
C ARG A 134 -12.40 1.19 10.28
N ALA A 135 -11.98 0.50 9.23
CA ALA A 135 -12.00 -0.96 9.18
C ALA A 135 -10.97 -1.62 10.13
N CYS A 136 -9.97 -0.86 10.59
CA CYS A 136 -8.96 -1.33 11.55
C CYS A 136 -9.35 -1.06 13.02
N GLU A 137 -10.48 -0.39 13.30
CA GLU A 137 -11.01 -0.17 14.65
C GLU A 137 -11.64 -1.45 15.22
#